data_ac57cf25ab66a3cb9191be5944450d19
#
_entry.id   ac57cf25ab66a3cb9191be5944450d19
#
_cell.length_a   1.000
_cell.length_b   1.000
_cell.length_c   1.000
_cell.angle_alpha   90.00
_cell.angle_beta   90.00
_cell.angle_gamma   90.00
#
_symmetry.space_group_name_H-M   'P 1'
#
loop_
_entity.id
_entity.type
_entity.pdbx_description
1 polymer ?
#
loop_
_entity_poly.entity_id
_entity_poly.type
_entity_poly.pdbx_seq_one_letter_code
_entity_poly.pdbx_strand_id
1 'polypeptide(L)'
;MQYADAPYRHDLADGPAEWSCHWITADDGTNLRVCNWTKATPRGTVFVFQGRTEYIEKYGRIAQMLVRCGWNVVAIDWRGQGYSERPEHDPMQGYVDHFAQYQQDIDALIDYAKSIDLPKPWNMVGHSMGGCIGLRALHRRGDEFDHVTFSAPMWGIEFGTFVNPFASTIAKIGVSLGFAKSYVPSASSECYLLTGKFDGNRLTNDAENWRYMVDQVKGDQELRLGGPSFSWVNAAVIEMNDLMSSTPPNVPAMTLLGTDEAVVSSKNIRDHMTKWNNGILLEIQNGRHEVLMEQSDLVLKLIRDIDAFFRDDVIVEGALIAAE
;
A
#
# COMPACT_ATOMS: atom_id res chain seq x y z
N MET A 1 -13.39 -10.03 -22.00
CA MET A 1 -12.99 -8.71 -22.57
C MET A 1 -11.50 -8.75 -22.82
N GLN A 2 -11.00 -8.10 -23.87
CA GLN A 2 -9.57 -7.98 -24.11
C GLN A 2 -9.15 -6.61 -23.60
N TYR A 3 -8.30 -6.58 -22.57
CA TYR A 3 -7.73 -5.34 -22.04
C TYR A 3 -6.54 -4.91 -22.91
N ALA A 4 -6.31 -3.62 -23.03
CA ALA A 4 -5.11 -3.09 -23.69
C ALA A 4 -3.88 -3.30 -22.78
N ASP A 5 -2.76 -3.67 -23.41
CA ASP A 5 -1.50 -3.86 -22.69
C ASP A 5 -1.03 -2.53 -22.09
N ALA A 6 -0.51 -2.59 -20.87
CA ALA A 6 0.09 -1.48 -20.15
C ALA A 6 1.61 -1.69 -19.98
N PRO A 7 2.40 -0.61 -19.85
CA PRO A 7 3.83 -0.72 -19.66
C PRO A 7 4.17 -1.38 -18.31
N TYR A 8 5.28 -2.12 -18.27
CA TYR A 8 5.88 -2.66 -17.05
C TYR A 8 7.40 -2.66 -17.17
N ARG A 9 8.06 -2.09 -16.19
CA ARG A 9 9.52 -2.02 -16.12
C ARG A 9 10.07 -3.25 -15.41
N HIS A 10 9.97 -4.40 -16.09
CA HIS A 10 10.48 -5.67 -15.57
C HIS A 10 11.98 -5.60 -15.23
N ASP A 11 12.74 -4.80 -16.00
CA ASP A 11 14.16 -4.54 -15.80
C ASP A 11 14.48 -3.84 -14.46
N LEU A 12 13.50 -3.15 -13.85
CA LEU A 12 13.62 -2.45 -12.58
C LEU A 12 12.94 -3.19 -11.42
N ALA A 13 12.06 -4.14 -11.71
CA ALA A 13 11.15 -4.70 -10.72
C ALA A 13 11.70 -5.91 -9.96
N ASP A 14 12.72 -6.62 -10.47
CA ASP A 14 13.18 -7.91 -9.92
C ASP A 14 12.02 -8.90 -9.65
N GLY A 15 10.97 -8.83 -10.48
CA GLY A 15 9.74 -9.59 -10.31
C GLY A 15 9.76 -10.95 -11.02
N PRO A 16 8.66 -11.73 -10.90
CA PRO A 16 8.51 -12.99 -11.64
C PRO A 16 8.62 -12.79 -13.16
N ALA A 17 9.16 -13.81 -13.85
CA ALA A 17 9.32 -13.77 -15.31
C ALA A 17 7.98 -13.77 -16.07
N GLU A 18 6.97 -14.43 -15.50
CA GLU A 18 5.62 -14.51 -16.10
C GLU A 18 4.76 -13.39 -15.51
N TRP A 19 4.43 -12.42 -16.34
CA TRP A 19 3.61 -11.27 -15.96
C TRP A 19 2.76 -10.78 -17.12
N SER A 20 1.68 -10.07 -16.79
CA SER A 20 0.91 -9.27 -17.74
C SER A 20 0.37 -8.03 -17.08
N CYS A 21 0.48 -6.90 -17.75
CA CYS A 21 -0.02 -5.62 -17.26
C CYS A 21 -1.02 -5.04 -18.25
N HIS A 22 -2.11 -4.48 -17.71
CA HIS A 22 -3.22 -3.99 -18.51
C HIS A 22 -3.70 -2.64 -18.04
N TRP A 23 -4.34 -1.92 -18.95
CA TRP A 23 -5.14 -0.76 -18.61
C TRP A 23 -6.56 -1.19 -18.26
N ILE A 24 -7.05 -0.71 -17.13
CA ILE A 24 -8.46 -0.79 -16.72
C ILE A 24 -9.01 0.61 -16.51
N THR A 25 -10.32 0.77 -16.49
CA THR A 25 -10.96 2.07 -16.30
C THR A 25 -11.94 1.99 -15.14
N ALA A 26 -11.81 2.91 -14.18
CA ALA A 26 -12.76 3.06 -13.09
C ALA A 26 -14.08 3.67 -13.58
N ASP A 27 -15.16 3.56 -12.79
CA ASP A 27 -16.50 4.05 -13.17
C ASP A 27 -16.55 5.55 -13.48
N ASP A 28 -15.65 6.33 -12.89
CA ASP A 28 -15.53 7.78 -13.16
C ASP A 28 -14.68 8.11 -14.41
N GLY A 29 -14.23 7.10 -15.14
CA GLY A 29 -13.44 7.23 -16.35
C GLY A 29 -11.92 7.26 -16.14
N THR A 30 -11.44 7.22 -14.89
CA THR A 30 -10.00 7.23 -14.58
C THR A 30 -9.31 5.97 -15.12
N ASN A 31 -8.24 6.15 -15.88
CA ASN A 31 -7.41 5.05 -16.37
C ASN A 31 -6.42 4.60 -15.32
N LEU A 32 -6.43 3.30 -15.03
CA LEU A 32 -5.60 2.68 -14.01
C LEU A 32 -4.75 1.58 -14.62
N ARG A 33 -3.50 1.46 -14.16
CA ARG A 33 -2.64 0.34 -14.52
C ARG A 33 -2.77 -0.77 -13.49
N VAL A 34 -2.97 -2.00 -13.96
CA VAL A 34 -2.91 -3.22 -13.14
C VAL A 34 -1.87 -4.16 -13.73
N CYS A 35 -1.22 -4.93 -12.85
CA CYS A 35 -0.28 -5.97 -13.26
C CYS A 35 -0.55 -7.24 -12.47
N ASN A 36 -0.49 -8.39 -13.14
CA ASN A 36 -0.61 -9.67 -12.49
C ASN A 36 0.56 -10.58 -12.84
N TRP A 37 1.03 -11.31 -11.84
CA TRP A 37 2.02 -12.35 -11.96
C TRP A 37 1.35 -13.69 -11.69
N THR A 38 1.42 -14.58 -12.67
CA THR A 38 0.64 -15.82 -12.67
C THR A 38 1.53 -17.03 -12.45
N LYS A 39 0.91 -18.08 -11.94
CA LYS A 39 1.50 -19.41 -11.77
C LYS A 39 0.60 -20.45 -12.43
N ALA A 40 1.18 -21.48 -13.04
CA ALA A 40 0.42 -22.50 -13.76
C ALA A 40 -0.62 -23.26 -12.90
N THR A 41 -0.31 -23.47 -11.60
CA THR A 41 -1.20 -24.13 -10.64
C THR A 41 -1.23 -23.32 -9.35
N PRO A 42 -1.96 -22.20 -9.33
CA PRO A 42 -2.00 -21.32 -8.16
C PRO A 42 -2.89 -21.88 -7.06
N ARG A 43 -2.58 -21.51 -5.82
CA ARG A 43 -3.40 -21.79 -4.62
C ARG A 43 -4.56 -20.83 -4.49
N GLY A 44 -4.46 -19.66 -5.08
CA GLY A 44 -5.37 -18.53 -5.02
C GLY A 44 -4.66 -17.28 -5.50
N THR A 45 -5.18 -16.11 -5.14
CA THR A 45 -4.63 -14.82 -5.57
C THR A 45 -4.38 -13.89 -4.38
N VAL A 46 -3.24 -13.21 -4.37
CA VAL A 46 -2.92 -12.14 -3.41
C VAL A 46 -3.00 -10.79 -4.11
N PHE A 47 -3.86 -9.93 -3.61
CA PHE A 47 -3.98 -8.54 -4.02
C PHE A 47 -2.98 -7.69 -3.24
N VAL A 48 -2.12 -6.94 -3.93
CA VAL A 48 -1.14 -6.05 -3.33
C VAL A 48 -1.60 -4.60 -3.48
N PHE A 49 -1.91 -3.98 -2.34
CA PHE A 49 -2.36 -2.59 -2.22
C PHE A 49 -1.21 -1.74 -1.68
N GLN A 50 -0.61 -1.00 -2.57
CA GLN A 50 0.61 -0.23 -2.32
C GLN A 50 0.35 1.05 -1.53
N GLY A 51 1.42 1.56 -0.91
CA GLY A 51 1.41 2.82 -0.19
C GLY A 51 1.36 4.06 -1.09
N ARG A 52 1.43 5.22 -0.47
CA ARG A 52 1.54 6.49 -1.19
C ARG A 52 2.95 6.66 -1.75
N THR A 53 3.05 7.24 -2.94
CA THR A 53 4.30 7.40 -3.72
C THR A 53 4.91 6.09 -4.23
N GLU A 54 4.13 5.03 -4.23
CA GLU A 54 4.55 3.71 -4.65
C GLU A 54 3.92 3.31 -5.98
N TYR A 55 4.41 2.23 -6.55
CA TYR A 55 4.09 1.76 -7.89
C TYR A 55 4.30 0.23 -7.97
N ILE A 56 3.77 -0.38 -8.99
CA ILE A 56 3.76 -1.85 -9.17
C ILE A 56 5.18 -2.44 -9.14
N GLU A 57 6.17 -1.81 -9.78
CA GLU A 57 7.54 -2.31 -9.88
C GLU A 57 8.22 -2.48 -8.51
N LYS A 58 7.89 -1.63 -7.54
CA LYS A 58 8.43 -1.74 -6.18
C LYS A 58 8.13 -3.10 -5.56
N TYR A 59 6.98 -3.67 -5.88
CA TYR A 59 6.51 -4.93 -5.31
C TYR A 59 6.97 -6.17 -6.07
N GLY A 60 7.83 -6.03 -7.09
CA GLY A 60 8.33 -7.15 -7.87
C GLY A 60 8.99 -8.24 -7.02
N ARG A 61 9.87 -7.88 -6.09
CA ARG A 61 10.52 -8.82 -5.16
C ARG A 61 9.51 -9.54 -4.26
N ILE A 62 8.50 -8.84 -3.75
CA ILE A 62 7.44 -9.41 -2.91
C ILE A 62 6.56 -10.36 -3.75
N ALA A 63 6.18 -9.94 -4.96
CA ALA A 63 5.44 -10.78 -5.90
C ALA A 63 6.21 -12.07 -6.22
N GLN A 64 7.54 -11.96 -6.44
CA GLN A 64 8.41 -13.12 -6.68
C GLN A 64 8.35 -14.13 -5.51
N MET A 65 8.38 -13.65 -4.26
CA MET A 65 8.32 -14.51 -3.07
C MET A 65 6.93 -15.16 -2.93
N LEU A 66 5.84 -14.40 -3.09
CA LEU A 66 4.47 -14.91 -3.03
C LEU A 66 4.18 -15.93 -4.15
N VAL A 67 4.66 -15.68 -5.37
CA VAL A 67 4.55 -16.63 -6.49
C VAL A 67 5.33 -17.93 -6.19
N ARG A 68 6.48 -17.86 -5.54
CA ARG A 68 7.22 -19.05 -5.05
C ARG A 68 6.43 -19.82 -4.01
N CYS A 69 5.67 -19.15 -3.13
CA CYS A 69 4.76 -19.79 -2.17
C CYS A 69 3.53 -20.42 -2.84
N GLY A 70 3.27 -20.13 -4.11
CA GLY A 70 2.19 -20.75 -4.88
C GLY A 70 1.01 -19.84 -5.16
N TRP A 71 1.10 -18.56 -4.91
CA TRP A 71 0.02 -17.60 -5.15
C TRP A 71 0.16 -16.93 -6.52
N ASN A 72 -0.97 -16.63 -7.17
CA ASN A 72 -0.99 -15.54 -8.12
C ASN A 72 -0.93 -14.22 -7.36
N VAL A 73 -0.36 -13.19 -7.99
CA VAL A 73 -0.30 -11.86 -7.39
C VAL A 73 -0.88 -10.84 -8.37
N VAL A 74 -1.70 -9.93 -7.88
CA VAL A 74 -2.21 -8.80 -8.66
C VAL A 74 -1.97 -7.50 -7.90
N ALA A 75 -1.50 -6.48 -8.59
CA ALA A 75 -1.25 -5.16 -8.03
C ALA A 75 -1.81 -4.07 -8.94
N ILE A 76 -2.11 -2.91 -8.38
CA ILE A 76 -2.66 -1.76 -9.08
C ILE A 76 -1.81 -0.53 -8.78
N ASP A 77 -1.53 0.31 -9.77
CA ASP A 77 -1.18 1.69 -9.48
C ASP A 77 -2.45 2.47 -9.16
N TRP A 78 -2.54 3.02 -7.96
CA TRP A 78 -3.66 3.88 -7.60
C TRP A 78 -3.73 5.11 -8.51
N ARG A 79 -4.93 5.66 -8.72
CA ARG A 79 -5.07 6.99 -9.35
C ARG A 79 -4.07 7.98 -8.77
N GLY A 80 -3.43 8.75 -9.63
CA GLY A 80 -2.42 9.73 -9.26
C GLY A 80 -1.03 9.18 -8.96
N GLN A 81 -0.76 7.88 -9.13
CA GLN A 81 0.55 7.24 -8.87
C GLN A 81 0.96 6.29 -10.00
N GLY A 82 2.25 5.96 -10.02
CA GLY A 82 2.80 5.08 -11.03
C GLY A 82 2.44 5.52 -12.44
N TYR A 83 2.04 4.60 -13.28
CA TYR A 83 1.56 4.89 -14.64
C TYR A 83 0.06 5.16 -14.73
N SER A 84 -0.72 5.02 -13.65
CA SER A 84 -2.13 5.38 -13.63
C SER A 84 -2.33 6.87 -13.86
N GLU A 85 -3.52 7.26 -14.30
CA GLU A 85 -3.85 8.63 -14.66
C GLU A 85 -3.50 9.62 -13.54
N ARG A 86 -2.80 10.68 -13.92
CA ARG A 86 -2.31 11.73 -13.03
C ARG A 86 -3.20 12.96 -13.05
N PRO A 87 -3.21 13.78 -11.98
CA PRO A 87 -3.90 15.06 -11.98
C PRO A 87 -3.37 15.99 -13.09
N GLU A 88 -4.26 16.50 -13.94
CA GLU A 88 -3.87 17.39 -15.06
C GLU A 88 -3.14 18.68 -14.61
N HIS A 89 -3.48 19.20 -13.43
CA HIS A 89 -2.91 20.45 -12.94
C HIS A 89 -1.46 20.31 -12.43
N ASP A 90 -1.08 19.15 -11.94
CA ASP A 90 0.29 18.82 -11.52
C ASP A 90 0.44 17.29 -11.40
N PRO A 91 1.08 16.62 -12.37
CA PRO A 91 1.24 15.16 -12.37
C PRO A 91 2.16 14.66 -11.25
N MET A 92 2.94 15.53 -10.60
CA MET A 92 3.79 15.17 -9.46
C MET A 92 3.08 15.32 -8.12
N GLN A 93 1.86 15.82 -8.10
CA GLN A 93 1.13 16.05 -6.85
C GLN A 93 0.29 14.84 -6.45
N GLY A 94 0.43 14.40 -5.19
CA GLY A 94 -0.54 13.49 -4.58
C GLY A 94 -1.86 14.21 -4.36
N TYR A 95 -2.90 13.88 -5.15
CA TYR A 95 -4.20 14.54 -5.13
C TYR A 95 -5.34 13.55 -5.24
N VAL A 96 -6.34 13.72 -4.41
CA VAL A 96 -7.72 13.21 -4.57
C VAL A 96 -8.67 14.19 -3.90
N ASP A 97 -9.91 14.27 -4.36
CA ASP A 97 -10.96 15.06 -3.69
C ASP A 97 -11.48 14.32 -2.45
N HIS A 98 -11.66 13.01 -2.56
CA HIS A 98 -12.19 12.15 -1.51
C HIS A 98 -11.54 10.77 -1.56
N PHE A 99 -11.26 10.15 -0.41
CA PHE A 99 -10.74 8.78 -0.37
C PHE A 99 -11.68 7.73 -0.98
N ALA A 100 -12.97 8.02 -1.06
CA ALA A 100 -13.94 7.19 -1.79
C ALA A 100 -13.59 6.97 -3.27
N GLN A 101 -12.78 7.85 -3.90
CA GLN A 101 -12.29 7.65 -5.27
C GLN A 101 -11.39 6.41 -5.39
N TYR A 102 -10.57 6.11 -4.38
CA TYR A 102 -9.79 4.87 -4.35
C TYR A 102 -10.67 3.61 -4.25
N GLN A 103 -11.91 3.74 -3.76
CA GLN A 103 -12.84 2.61 -3.76
C GLN A 103 -13.41 2.32 -5.14
N GLN A 104 -13.44 3.31 -6.05
CA GLN A 104 -13.74 3.07 -7.46
C GLN A 104 -12.59 2.33 -8.15
N ASP A 105 -11.32 2.61 -7.75
CA ASP A 105 -10.16 1.85 -8.22
C ASP A 105 -10.24 0.39 -7.77
N ILE A 106 -10.65 0.15 -6.51
CA ILE A 106 -10.88 -1.21 -5.98
C ILE A 106 -11.98 -1.92 -6.76
N ASP A 107 -13.10 -1.24 -7.04
CA ASP A 107 -14.21 -1.83 -7.78
C ASP A 107 -13.75 -2.27 -9.19
N ALA A 108 -13.01 -1.41 -9.90
CA ALA A 108 -12.43 -1.73 -11.21
C ALA A 108 -11.41 -2.89 -11.14
N LEU A 109 -10.57 -2.95 -10.10
CA LEU A 109 -9.61 -4.04 -9.90
C LEU A 109 -10.30 -5.38 -9.62
N ILE A 110 -11.36 -5.39 -8.80
CA ILE A 110 -12.15 -6.59 -8.51
C ILE A 110 -12.85 -7.09 -9.78
N ASP A 111 -13.45 -6.18 -10.55
CA ASP A 111 -14.10 -6.54 -11.82
C ASP A 111 -13.10 -7.07 -12.85
N TYR A 112 -11.90 -6.48 -12.92
CA TYR A 112 -10.80 -7.02 -13.72
C TYR A 112 -10.43 -8.43 -13.27
N ALA A 113 -10.20 -8.65 -11.98
CA ALA A 113 -9.82 -9.95 -11.43
C ALA A 113 -10.87 -11.03 -11.72
N LYS A 114 -12.17 -10.70 -11.64
CA LYS A 114 -13.29 -11.58 -12.00
C LYS A 114 -13.32 -11.86 -13.50
N SER A 115 -13.06 -10.85 -14.32
CA SER A 115 -13.15 -10.97 -15.79
C SER A 115 -12.07 -11.84 -16.43
N ILE A 116 -10.93 -12.00 -15.75
CA ILE A 116 -9.82 -12.87 -16.17
C ILE A 116 -9.74 -14.15 -15.33
N ASP A 117 -10.80 -14.46 -14.57
CA ASP A 117 -10.94 -15.67 -13.74
C ASP A 117 -9.75 -15.90 -12.79
N LEU A 118 -9.28 -14.82 -12.08
CA LEU A 118 -8.25 -15.00 -11.05
C LEU A 118 -8.75 -15.96 -9.96
N PRO A 119 -7.97 -17.01 -9.64
CA PRO A 119 -8.42 -18.08 -8.74
C PRO A 119 -8.59 -17.59 -7.31
N LYS A 120 -9.65 -18.07 -6.64
CA LYS A 120 -9.85 -17.92 -5.19
C LYS A 120 -9.13 -19.07 -4.44
N PRO A 121 -8.81 -18.93 -3.12
CA PRO A 121 -9.17 -17.80 -2.26
C PRO A 121 -8.47 -16.50 -2.66
N TRP A 122 -9.09 -15.36 -2.38
CA TRP A 122 -8.49 -14.05 -2.55
C TRP A 122 -7.99 -13.52 -1.22
N ASN A 123 -6.72 -13.20 -1.15
CA ASN A 123 -6.09 -12.60 0.01
C ASN A 123 -5.57 -11.19 -0.34
N MET A 124 -5.32 -10.37 0.67
CA MET A 124 -4.83 -9.01 0.48
C MET A 124 -3.56 -8.76 1.29
N VAL A 125 -2.60 -8.05 0.71
CA VAL A 125 -1.49 -7.40 1.41
C VAL A 125 -1.60 -5.91 1.17
N GLY A 126 -1.87 -5.12 2.22
CA GLY A 126 -2.02 -3.66 2.13
C GLY A 126 -0.95 -2.93 2.93
N HIS A 127 -0.11 -2.14 2.25
CA HIS A 127 0.92 -1.34 2.88
C HIS A 127 0.50 0.14 3.01
N SER A 128 0.74 0.75 4.18
CA SER A 128 0.59 2.19 4.40
C SER A 128 -0.76 2.72 3.89
N MET A 129 -0.80 3.63 2.91
CA MET A 129 -2.04 4.12 2.28
C MET A 129 -2.89 2.96 1.73
N GLY A 130 -2.29 1.95 1.12
CA GLY A 130 -2.99 0.75 0.66
C GLY A 130 -3.66 -0.03 1.79
N GLY A 131 -3.09 0.02 3.00
CA GLY A 131 -3.73 -0.53 4.21
C GLY A 131 -4.97 0.28 4.66
N CYS A 132 -4.98 1.60 4.46
CA CYS A 132 -6.16 2.43 4.68
C CYS A 132 -7.25 2.16 3.64
N ILE A 133 -6.87 2.15 2.36
CA ILE A 133 -7.79 1.83 1.24
C ILE A 133 -8.35 0.41 1.40
N GLY A 134 -7.50 -0.55 1.75
CA GLY A 134 -7.88 -1.94 1.98
C GLY A 134 -8.84 -2.11 3.14
N LEU A 135 -8.63 -1.43 4.28
CA LEU A 135 -9.56 -1.47 5.39
C LEU A 135 -10.96 -0.96 4.99
N ARG A 136 -11.03 0.12 4.21
CA ARG A 136 -12.32 0.59 3.64
C ARG A 136 -12.93 -0.44 2.68
N ALA A 137 -12.11 -1.08 1.86
CA ALA A 137 -12.58 -2.14 0.95
C ALA A 137 -13.19 -3.31 1.74
N LEU A 138 -12.61 -3.71 2.86
CA LEU A 138 -13.16 -4.76 3.73
C LEU A 138 -14.50 -4.37 4.35
N HIS A 139 -14.72 -3.11 4.71
CA HIS A 139 -16.03 -2.65 5.17
C HIS A 139 -17.12 -2.69 4.07
N ARG A 140 -16.71 -2.56 2.80
CA ARG A 140 -17.64 -2.55 1.66
C ARG A 140 -17.81 -3.93 1.02
N ARG A 141 -16.74 -4.74 1.01
CA ARG A 141 -16.60 -5.98 0.24
C ARG A 141 -15.80 -7.05 1.00
N GLY A 142 -15.97 -7.15 2.32
CA GLY A 142 -15.20 -8.08 3.15
C GLY A 142 -15.35 -9.54 2.75
N ASP A 143 -16.47 -9.92 2.17
CA ASP A 143 -16.78 -11.25 1.63
C ASP A 143 -16.02 -11.63 0.35
N GLU A 144 -15.31 -10.70 -0.28
CA GLU A 144 -14.43 -11.00 -1.41
C GLU A 144 -13.04 -11.51 -0.98
N PHE A 145 -12.65 -11.23 0.27
CA PHE A 145 -11.31 -11.58 0.79
C PHE A 145 -11.40 -12.60 1.93
N ASP A 146 -10.59 -13.64 1.83
CA ASP A 146 -10.52 -14.71 2.83
C ASP A 146 -9.60 -14.30 4.01
N HIS A 147 -8.43 -13.73 3.72
CA HIS A 147 -7.48 -13.22 4.72
C HIS A 147 -6.84 -11.91 4.26
N VAL A 148 -6.41 -11.10 5.23
CA VAL A 148 -5.74 -9.85 4.93
C VAL A 148 -4.49 -9.64 5.78
N THR A 149 -3.42 -9.14 5.18
CA THR A 149 -2.23 -8.70 5.88
C THR A 149 -2.04 -7.21 5.68
N PHE A 150 -1.85 -6.48 6.76
CA PHE A 150 -1.47 -5.07 6.71
C PHE A 150 -0.01 -4.91 7.11
N SER A 151 0.73 -4.09 6.36
CA SER A 151 2.09 -3.67 6.69
C SER A 151 2.09 -2.17 6.98
N ALA A 152 2.34 -1.79 8.23
CA ALA A 152 2.35 -0.41 8.69
C ALA A 152 1.18 0.43 8.12
N PRO A 153 -0.09 0.01 8.30
CA PRO A 153 -1.22 0.63 7.62
C PRO A 153 -1.43 2.08 8.05
N MET A 154 -1.79 2.94 7.11
CA MET A 154 -2.09 4.35 7.35
C MET A 154 -3.47 4.50 8.04
N TRP A 155 -3.55 4.12 9.29
CA TRP A 155 -4.71 4.32 10.16
C TRP A 155 -4.56 5.56 11.06
N GLY A 156 -3.54 6.35 10.80
CA GLY A 156 -3.17 7.64 11.34
C GLY A 156 -1.82 8.03 10.77
N ILE A 157 -1.52 9.34 10.67
CA ILE A 157 -0.26 9.86 10.14
C ILE A 157 0.47 10.62 11.24
N GLU A 158 1.80 10.43 11.35
CA GLU A 158 2.67 11.20 12.23
C GLU A 158 3.19 12.45 11.50
N PHE A 159 2.47 13.57 11.64
CA PHE A 159 2.86 14.87 11.06
C PHE A 159 3.95 15.61 11.85
N GLY A 160 4.47 14.98 12.91
CA GLY A 160 5.39 15.58 13.88
C GLY A 160 4.67 16.23 15.07
N THR A 161 5.36 16.25 16.22
CA THR A 161 4.78 16.55 17.54
C THR A 161 4.02 17.88 17.60
N PHE A 162 4.47 18.90 16.87
CA PHE A 162 3.86 20.23 16.89
C PHE A 162 2.70 20.38 15.89
N VAL A 163 2.65 19.56 14.83
CA VAL A 163 1.66 19.66 13.76
C VAL A 163 0.49 18.69 13.96
N ASN A 164 0.74 17.52 14.57
CA ASN A 164 -0.26 16.47 14.77
C ASN A 164 -1.61 16.98 15.32
N PRO A 165 -1.65 17.82 16.38
CA PRO A 165 -2.94 18.26 16.93
C PRO A 165 -3.75 19.17 15.99
N PHE A 166 -3.09 19.80 15.01
CA PHE A 166 -3.68 20.81 14.13
C PHE A 166 -3.75 20.38 12.66
N ALA A 167 -3.15 19.24 12.29
CA ALA A 167 -3.02 18.81 10.90
C ALA A 167 -4.38 18.75 10.17
N SER A 168 -5.42 18.20 10.81
CA SER A 168 -6.77 18.13 10.25
C SER A 168 -7.37 19.53 10.06
N THR A 169 -7.20 20.40 11.03
CA THR A 169 -7.72 21.78 11.00
C THR A 169 -7.02 22.59 9.91
N ILE A 170 -5.70 22.48 9.80
CA ILE A 170 -4.88 23.17 8.79
C ILE A 170 -5.30 22.70 7.39
N ALA A 171 -5.44 21.38 7.17
CA ALA A 171 -5.84 20.83 5.89
C ALA A 171 -7.26 21.30 5.51
N LYS A 172 -8.21 21.22 6.44
CA LYS A 172 -9.59 21.70 6.24
C LYS A 172 -9.67 23.18 5.91
N ILE A 173 -8.94 24.03 6.65
CA ILE A 173 -8.87 25.47 6.40
C ILE A 173 -8.25 25.73 5.02
N GLY A 174 -7.15 25.06 4.67
CA GLY A 174 -6.51 25.19 3.37
C GLY A 174 -7.47 24.92 2.21
N VAL A 175 -8.24 23.83 2.31
CA VAL A 175 -9.28 23.51 1.32
C VAL A 175 -10.36 24.59 1.28
N SER A 176 -10.86 25.05 2.43
CA SER A 176 -11.92 26.08 2.51
C SER A 176 -11.50 27.43 1.96
N LEU A 177 -10.20 27.75 1.99
CA LEU A 177 -9.64 28.98 1.44
C LEU A 177 -9.26 28.86 -0.06
N GLY A 178 -9.56 27.72 -0.71
CA GLY A 178 -9.29 27.51 -2.13
C GLY A 178 -7.90 26.93 -2.44
N PHE A 179 -7.11 26.51 -1.44
CA PHE A 179 -5.78 25.92 -1.63
C PHE A 179 -5.83 24.39 -1.82
N ALA A 180 -6.99 23.79 -2.14
CA ALA A 180 -7.15 22.34 -2.30
C ALA A 180 -6.06 21.71 -3.19
N LYS A 181 -5.71 22.35 -4.30
CA LYS A 181 -4.69 21.94 -5.28
C LYS A 181 -3.28 22.44 -4.96
N SER A 182 -3.02 23.01 -3.80
CA SER A 182 -1.67 23.43 -3.38
C SER A 182 -1.03 22.33 -2.55
N TYR A 183 0.29 22.25 -2.59
CA TYR A 183 1.06 21.40 -1.66
C TYR A 183 0.85 21.86 -0.21
N VAL A 184 0.78 20.93 0.72
CA VAL A 184 0.82 21.27 2.13
C VAL A 184 2.19 21.86 2.51
N PRO A 185 2.30 22.65 3.61
CA PRO A 185 3.59 23.16 4.07
C PRO A 185 4.63 22.05 4.19
N SER A 186 5.84 22.31 3.73
CA SER A 186 6.98 21.39 3.69
C SER A 186 6.88 20.27 2.62
N ALA A 187 5.85 20.28 1.77
CA ALA A 187 5.74 19.39 0.62
C ALA A 187 6.04 20.13 -0.68
N SER A 188 6.54 19.42 -1.68
CA SER A 188 6.85 19.94 -3.02
C SER A 188 6.63 18.84 -4.07
N SER A 189 6.88 19.17 -5.33
CA SER A 189 6.88 18.20 -6.45
C SER A 189 8.08 17.24 -6.43
N GLU A 190 8.99 17.37 -5.47
CA GLU A 190 10.18 16.52 -5.41
C GLU A 190 9.85 15.12 -4.87
N CYS A 191 10.40 14.10 -5.54
CA CYS A 191 10.33 12.72 -5.08
C CYS A 191 11.29 12.50 -3.90
N TYR A 192 10.77 12.05 -2.77
CA TYR A 192 11.55 11.81 -1.54
C TYR A 192 12.75 10.88 -1.75
N LEU A 193 12.60 9.81 -2.54
CA LEU A 193 13.68 8.87 -2.80
C LEU A 193 14.86 9.48 -3.57
N LEU A 194 14.65 10.60 -4.30
CA LEU A 194 15.72 11.31 -5.01
C LEU A 194 16.42 12.36 -4.14
N THR A 195 15.73 12.92 -3.16
CA THR A 195 16.25 14.01 -2.32
C THR A 195 16.70 13.51 -0.94
N GLY A 196 16.11 12.41 -0.46
CA GLY A 196 16.43 11.77 0.80
C GLY A 196 17.78 11.07 0.79
N LYS A 197 18.28 10.79 1.98
CA LYS A 197 19.50 10.01 2.20
C LYS A 197 19.17 8.73 2.94
N PHE A 198 19.98 7.69 2.75
CA PHE A 198 19.82 6.45 3.52
C PHE A 198 19.96 6.72 5.03
N ASP A 199 20.98 7.48 5.41
CA ASP A 199 21.17 7.85 6.81
C ASP A 199 20.05 8.75 7.29
N GLY A 200 19.34 8.32 8.35
CA GLY A 200 18.21 9.05 8.92
C GLY A 200 16.89 8.94 8.14
N ASN A 201 16.79 8.07 7.13
CA ASN A 201 15.51 7.78 6.48
C ASN A 201 14.53 7.12 7.46
N ARG A 202 13.23 7.18 7.14
CA ARG A 202 12.17 6.59 7.96
C ARG A 202 11.57 5.32 7.37
N LEU A 203 12.09 4.88 6.19
CA LEU A 203 11.45 3.81 5.43
C LEU A 203 12.01 2.44 5.79
N THR A 204 13.34 2.24 5.68
CA THR A 204 13.97 0.95 5.89
C THR A 204 15.36 1.07 6.49
N ASN A 205 15.80 0.05 7.24
CA ASN A 205 17.17 -0.11 7.70
C ASN A 205 18.07 -0.81 6.68
N ASP A 206 17.50 -1.34 5.59
CA ASP A 206 18.25 -2.07 4.58
C ASP A 206 18.73 -1.15 3.45
N ALA A 207 20.05 -1.04 3.31
CA ALA A 207 20.66 -0.17 2.30
C ALA A 207 20.49 -0.70 0.86
N GLU A 208 20.32 -2.02 0.69
CA GLU A 208 20.09 -2.61 -0.63
C GLU A 208 18.67 -2.30 -1.10
N ASN A 209 17.66 -2.49 -0.25
CA ASN A 209 16.28 -2.16 -0.58
C ASN A 209 16.06 -0.64 -0.72
N TRP A 210 16.77 0.18 0.08
CA TRP A 210 16.79 1.63 -0.18
C TRP A 210 17.31 1.95 -1.57
N ARG A 211 18.43 1.37 -1.97
CA ARG A 211 19.03 1.55 -3.31
C ARG A 211 18.09 1.05 -4.40
N TYR A 212 17.49 -0.12 -4.21
CA TYR A 212 16.51 -0.69 -5.13
C TYR A 212 15.37 0.30 -5.43
N MET A 213 14.76 0.90 -4.40
CA MET A 213 13.72 1.91 -4.58
C MET A 213 14.23 3.19 -5.28
N VAL A 214 15.44 3.64 -4.91
CA VAL A 214 16.09 4.82 -5.53
C VAL A 214 16.40 4.58 -7.00
N ASP A 215 16.91 3.41 -7.36
CA ASP A 215 17.28 3.08 -8.73
C ASP A 215 16.04 2.97 -9.64
N GLN A 216 14.92 2.51 -9.12
CA GLN A 216 13.65 2.50 -9.84
C GLN A 216 13.20 3.91 -10.22
N VAL A 217 13.11 4.83 -9.27
CA VAL A 217 12.68 6.22 -9.55
C VAL A 217 13.72 7.03 -10.32
N LYS A 218 15.00 6.61 -10.35
CA LYS A 218 16.02 7.15 -11.25
C LYS A 218 15.85 6.62 -12.67
N GLY A 219 15.58 5.33 -12.78
CA GLY A 219 15.45 4.64 -14.06
C GLY A 219 14.18 4.99 -14.82
N ASP A 220 13.13 5.46 -14.10
CA ASP A 220 11.87 5.83 -14.72
C ASP A 220 11.21 7.00 -13.98
N GLN A 221 10.93 8.09 -14.71
CA GLN A 221 10.33 9.28 -14.12
C GLN A 221 8.83 9.14 -13.83
N GLU A 222 8.12 8.26 -14.53
CA GLU A 222 6.70 8.00 -14.32
C GLU A 222 6.45 7.33 -12.96
N LEU A 223 7.47 6.70 -12.36
CA LEU A 223 7.40 6.11 -11.04
C LEU A 223 7.53 7.14 -9.90
N ARG A 224 7.81 8.39 -10.23
CA ARG A 224 8.02 9.46 -9.24
C ARG A 224 6.71 10.08 -8.83
N LEU A 225 6.61 10.43 -7.55
CA LEU A 225 5.54 11.27 -7.01
C LEU A 225 6.12 12.17 -5.92
N GLY A 226 5.64 13.39 -5.88
CA GLY A 226 5.99 14.38 -4.87
C GLY A 226 5.07 14.34 -3.64
N GLY A 227 5.02 15.47 -2.94
CA GLY A 227 4.24 15.63 -1.74
C GLY A 227 2.72 15.64 -1.96
N PRO A 228 1.93 15.59 -0.88
CA PRO A 228 0.48 15.65 -0.94
C PRO A 228 -0.04 17.07 -1.07
N SER A 229 -1.21 17.20 -1.67
CA SER A 229 -2.02 18.42 -1.65
C SER A 229 -2.79 18.57 -0.33
N PHE A 230 -3.32 19.78 -0.08
CA PHE A 230 -4.27 20.00 1.01
C PHE A 230 -5.51 19.12 0.86
N SER A 231 -6.02 18.92 -0.36
CA SER A 231 -7.17 18.04 -0.61
C SER A 231 -6.86 16.61 -0.20
N TRP A 232 -5.72 16.06 -0.62
CA TRP A 232 -5.33 14.70 -0.26
C TRP A 232 -5.21 14.51 1.25
N VAL A 233 -4.53 15.43 1.95
CA VAL A 233 -4.36 15.33 3.42
C VAL A 233 -5.70 15.43 4.13
N ASN A 234 -6.56 16.37 3.72
CA ASN A 234 -7.91 16.50 4.31
C ASN A 234 -8.75 15.25 4.08
N ALA A 235 -8.75 14.69 2.88
CA ALA A 235 -9.47 13.46 2.55
C ALA A 235 -8.93 12.25 3.34
N ALA A 236 -7.60 12.13 3.48
CA ALA A 236 -6.95 11.07 4.25
C ALA A 236 -7.32 11.14 5.74
N VAL A 237 -7.29 12.34 6.34
CA VAL A 237 -7.62 12.52 7.76
C VAL A 237 -9.10 12.19 8.03
N ILE A 238 -10.01 12.60 7.15
CA ILE A 238 -11.44 12.26 7.26
C ILE A 238 -11.60 10.74 7.23
N GLU A 239 -10.99 10.07 6.26
CA GLU A 239 -11.07 8.62 6.09
C GLU A 239 -10.50 7.86 7.28
N MET A 240 -9.30 8.22 7.74
CA MET A 240 -8.67 7.59 8.90
C MET A 240 -9.53 7.71 10.16
N ASN A 241 -10.10 8.90 10.41
CA ASN A 241 -10.95 9.13 11.59
C ASN A 241 -12.22 8.27 11.54
N ASP A 242 -12.85 8.17 10.38
CA ASP A 242 -14.05 7.35 10.19
C ASP A 242 -13.72 5.86 10.40
N LEU A 243 -12.66 5.36 9.78
CA LEU A 243 -12.22 3.97 9.94
C LEU A 243 -11.84 3.64 11.39
N MET A 244 -11.14 4.52 12.09
CA MET A 244 -10.73 4.27 13.49
C MET A 244 -11.90 4.34 14.47
N SER A 245 -13.00 4.99 14.11
CA SER A 245 -14.25 4.99 14.88
C SER A 245 -15.14 3.77 14.62
N SER A 246 -14.86 3.03 13.54
CA SER A 246 -15.64 1.87 13.12
C SER A 246 -15.18 0.59 13.83
N THR A 247 -16.08 -0.38 13.96
CA THR A 247 -15.73 -1.74 14.40
C THR A 247 -14.93 -2.44 13.29
N PRO A 248 -13.82 -3.14 13.60
CA PRO A 248 -13.09 -3.89 12.58
C PRO A 248 -13.98 -4.92 11.84
N PRO A 249 -13.73 -5.15 10.54
CA PRO A 249 -14.45 -6.16 9.77
C PRO A 249 -14.21 -7.58 10.31
N ASN A 250 -15.15 -8.49 10.04
CA ASN A 250 -15.02 -9.89 10.45
C ASN A 250 -14.26 -10.73 9.41
N VAL A 251 -13.05 -10.29 9.06
CA VAL A 251 -12.13 -11.01 8.16
C VAL A 251 -10.85 -11.27 8.97
N PRO A 252 -10.25 -12.46 8.94
CA PRO A 252 -8.97 -12.71 9.57
C PRO A 252 -7.92 -11.72 9.11
N ALA A 253 -7.24 -11.05 10.05
CA ALA A 253 -6.27 -10.01 9.75
C ALA A 253 -4.95 -10.21 10.49
N MET A 254 -3.84 -10.06 9.77
CA MET A 254 -2.49 -9.95 10.33
C MET A 254 -1.98 -8.53 10.10
N THR A 255 -1.40 -7.90 11.11
CA THR A 255 -0.76 -6.58 10.96
C THR A 255 0.70 -6.65 11.36
N LEU A 256 1.58 -6.21 10.48
CA LEU A 256 3.02 -6.07 10.70
C LEU A 256 3.32 -4.62 11.05
N LEU A 257 3.98 -4.38 12.18
CA LEU A 257 4.30 -3.05 12.68
C LEU A 257 5.75 -3.00 13.15
N GLY A 258 6.56 -2.14 12.53
CA GLY A 258 7.91 -1.88 13.00
C GLY A 258 7.93 -1.14 14.36
N THR A 259 8.85 -1.48 15.27
CA THR A 259 8.98 -0.75 16.54
C THR A 259 9.55 0.66 16.34
N ASP A 260 10.28 0.89 15.25
CA ASP A 260 10.86 2.19 14.88
C ASP A 260 9.99 2.93 13.83
N GLU A 261 8.70 2.58 13.75
CA GLU A 261 7.73 3.26 12.90
C GLU A 261 7.64 4.76 13.24
N ALA A 262 7.78 5.61 12.23
CA ALA A 262 7.79 7.07 12.40
C ALA A 262 6.99 7.83 11.31
N VAL A 263 6.23 7.11 10.47
CA VAL A 263 5.42 7.68 9.38
C VAL A 263 3.94 7.62 9.72
N VAL A 264 3.48 6.48 10.25
CA VAL A 264 2.07 6.27 10.63
C VAL A 264 1.92 6.09 12.14
N SER A 265 0.70 6.26 12.63
CA SER A 265 0.42 6.19 14.07
C SER A 265 0.42 4.75 14.58
N SER A 266 1.53 4.31 15.18
CA SER A 266 1.65 3.02 15.85
C SER A 266 0.58 2.83 16.93
N LYS A 267 0.17 3.92 17.60
CA LYS A 267 -0.89 3.89 18.60
C LYS A 267 -2.23 3.49 17.99
N ASN A 268 -2.63 4.13 16.89
CA ASN A 268 -3.90 3.81 16.22
C ASN A 268 -3.93 2.38 15.72
N ILE A 269 -2.80 1.88 15.19
CA ILE A 269 -2.67 0.49 14.73
C ILE A 269 -2.90 -0.47 15.90
N ARG A 270 -2.19 -0.28 17.02
CA ARG A 270 -2.36 -1.13 18.21
C ARG A 270 -3.79 -1.08 18.73
N ASP A 271 -4.34 0.12 18.91
CA ASP A 271 -5.69 0.32 19.46
C ASP A 271 -6.77 -0.31 18.55
N HIS A 272 -6.59 -0.27 17.23
CA HIS A 272 -7.54 -0.88 16.30
C HIS A 272 -7.42 -2.41 16.31
N MET A 273 -6.19 -2.94 16.34
CA MET A 273 -5.96 -4.38 16.39
C MET A 273 -6.45 -5.03 17.69
N THR A 274 -6.44 -4.32 18.84
CA THR A 274 -7.05 -4.85 20.07
C THR A 274 -8.55 -5.08 19.97
N LYS A 275 -9.24 -4.45 19.00
CA LYS A 275 -10.67 -4.60 18.75
C LYS A 275 -10.98 -5.62 17.66
N TRP A 276 -9.96 -6.15 16.97
CA TRP A 276 -10.13 -7.07 15.86
C TRP A 276 -10.18 -8.52 16.35
N ASN A 277 -11.37 -9.13 16.37
CA ASN A 277 -11.59 -10.45 16.98
C ASN A 277 -10.68 -11.56 16.43
N ASN A 278 -10.41 -11.56 15.11
CA ASN A 278 -9.54 -12.51 14.43
C ASN A 278 -8.27 -11.79 13.95
N GLY A 279 -7.75 -10.85 14.76
CA GLY A 279 -6.59 -10.02 14.43
C GLY A 279 -5.32 -10.50 15.12
N ILE A 280 -4.22 -10.54 14.38
CA ILE A 280 -2.87 -10.81 14.86
C ILE A 280 -2.03 -9.56 14.63
N LEU A 281 -1.38 -9.03 15.67
CA LEU A 281 -0.41 -7.97 15.56
C LEU A 281 0.99 -8.53 15.79
N LEU A 282 1.86 -8.44 14.78
CA LEU A 282 3.27 -8.78 14.86
C LEU A 282 4.09 -7.49 14.92
N GLU A 283 4.77 -7.27 16.04
CA GLU A 283 5.70 -6.15 16.19
C GLU A 283 7.11 -6.59 15.78
N ILE A 284 7.69 -5.87 14.83
CA ILE A 284 8.98 -6.17 14.22
C ILE A 284 10.03 -5.29 14.89
N GLN A 285 10.88 -5.92 15.69
CA GLN A 285 11.92 -5.20 16.44
C GLN A 285 12.85 -4.43 15.49
N ASN A 286 13.07 -3.15 15.78
CA ASN A 286 13.85 -2.20 14.97
C ASN A 286 13.32 -2.00 13.54
N GLY A 287 12.22 -2.62 13.12
CA GLY A 287 11.61 -2.39 11.82
C GLY A 287 11.12 -0.95 11.67
N ARG A 288 11.34 -0.36 10.50
CA ARG A 288 10.81 0.95 10.11
C ARG A 288 9.52 0.80 9.33
N HIS A 289 9.07 1.86 8.65
CA HIS A 289 7.80 1.90 7.93
C HIS A 289 7.65 0.80 6.88
N GLU A 290 8.69 0.55 6.11
CA GLU A 290 8.74 -0.43 5.02
C GLU A 290 9.15 -1.82 5.53
N VAL A 291 8.33 -2.42 6.38
CA VAL A 291 8.64 -3.70 7.03
C VAL A 291 8.95 -4.82 6.01
N LEU A 292 8.28 -4.81 4.85
CA LEU A 292 8.52 -5.75 3.75
C LEU A 292 9.69 -5.36 2.84
N MET A 293 10.42 -4.29 3.17
CA MET A 293 11.66 -3.84 2.52
C MET A 293 12.82 -3.75 3.52
N GLU A 294 12.75 -4.45 4.62
CA GLU A 294 13.84 -4.64 5.57
C GLU A 294 14.81 -5.73 5.07
N GLN A 295 15.73 -6.18 5.90
CA GLN A 295 16.73 -7.20 5.54
C GLN A 295 16.09 -8.47 4.98
N SER A 296 16.73 -9.06 3.97
CA SER A 296 16.18 -10.17 3.19
C SER A 296 15.73 -11.37 4.02
N ASP A 297 16.49 -11.75 5.06
CA ASP A 297 16.14 -12.90 5.92
C ASP A 297 14.87 -12.62 6.74
N LEU A 298 14.71 -11.40 7.24
CA LEU A 298 13.50 -10.97 7.92
C LEU A 298 12.31 -10.98 6.95
N VAL A 299 12.46 -10.40 5.76
CA VAL A 299 11.39 -10.38 4.76
C VAL A 299 10.99 -11.79 4.34
N LEU A 300 11.95 -12.69 4.11
CA LEU A 300 11.66 -14.10 3.81
C LEU A 300 10.88 -14.79 4.93
N LYS A 301 11.21 -14.51 6.19
CA LYS A 301 10.45 -15.01 7.33
C LYS A 301 9.03 -14.47 7.33
N LEU A 302 8.86 -13.15 7.19
CA LEU A 302 7.54 -12.50 7.16
C LEU A 302 6.67 -13.03 6.02
N ILE A 303 7.23 -13.25 4.84
CA ILE A 303 6.47 -13.84 3.71
C ILE A 303 6.05 -15.28 4.01
N ARG A 304 6.86 -16.09 4.73
CA ARG A 304 6.43 -17.43 5.19
C ARG A 304 5.31 -17.36 6.22
N ASP A 305 5.37 -16.40 7.14
CA ASP A 305 4.32 -16.19 8.13
C ASP A 305 3.01 -15.75 7.46
N ILE A 306 3.09 -14.85 6.47
CA ILE A 306 1.96 -14.44 5.63
C ILE A 306 1.40 -15.63 4.83
N ASP A 307 2.26 -16.44 4.19
CA ASP A 307 1.83 -17.63 3.46
C ASP A 307 1.13 -18.65 4.37
N ALA A 308 1.66 -18.89 5.58
CA ALA A 308 1.05 -19.76 6.58
C ALA A 308 -0.32 -19.22 7.01
N PHE A 309 -0.40 -17.91 7.29
CA PHE A 309 -1.64 -17.24 7.64
C PHE A 309 -2.71 -17.36 6.54
N PHE A 310 -2.35 -17.16 5.28
CA PHE A 310 -3.26 -17.30 4.14
C PHE A 310 -3.72 -18.75 3.88
N ARG A 311 -3.09 -19.74 4.51
CA ARG A 311 -3.44 -21.15 4.40
C ARG A 311 -4.16 -21.70 5.64
N ASP A 312 -4.53 -20.84 6.61
CA ASP A 312 -5.04 -21.27 7.93
C ASP A 312 -4.08 -22.21 8.67
N ASP A 313 -2.79 -22.19 8.35
CA ASP A 313 -1.79 -22.94 9.12
C ASP A 313 -1.53 -22.24 10.46
N VAL A 314 -1.20 -23.03 11.49
CA VAL A 314 -0.97 -22.50 12.84
C VAL A 314 0.21 -21.51 12.83
N ILE A 315 -0.08 -20.24 13.04
CA ILE A 315 0.94 -19.24 13.32
C ILE A 315 1.21 -19.30 14.82
N VAL A 316 2.47 -19.48 15.21
CA VAL A 316 2.86 -19.45 16.63
C VAL A 316 2.55 -18.05 17.16
N GLU A 317 1.59 -17.99 18.11
CA GLU A 317 1.14 -16.75 18.75
C GLU A 317 2.32 -15.87 19.21
N GLY A 318 2.26 -14.58 18.84
CA GLY A 318 2.86 -13.50 19.63
C GLY A 318 4.39 -13.50 19.76
N ALA A 319 5.14 -13.85 18.75
CA ALA A 319 6.59 -13.66 18.77
C ALA A 319 6.96 -12.22 18.40
N LEU A 320 7.54 -11.48 19.37
CA LEU A 320 8.34 -10.31 19.08
C LEU A 320 9.49 -10.79 18.17
N ILE A 321 9.40 -10.51 16.86
CA ILE A 321 10.42 -10.96 15.91
C ILE A 321 11.58 -9.98 15.97
N ALA A 322 12.69 -10.38 16.58
CA ALA A 322 13.92 -9.59 16.59
C ALA A 322 14.54 -9.59 15.19
N ALA A 323 14.80 -8.41 14.64
CA ALA A 323 15.79 -8.23 13.59
C ALA A 323 17.19 -8.36 14.25
N GLU A 324 18.01 -9.33 13.86
CA GLU A 324 19.41 -9.44 14.28
C GLU A 324 20.31 -8.43 13.55
#